data_7a610168eb94a13d542efd63bbd1a7d5
#
_entry.id   7a610168eb94a13d542efd63bbd1a7d5
#
_cell.length_a   1.000
_cell.length_b   1.000
_cell.length_c   1.000
_cell.angle_alpha   90.00
_cell.angle_beta   90.00
_cell.angle_gamma   90.00
#
_symmetry.space_group_name_H-M   'P 1'
#
loop_
_entity.id
_entity.type
_entity.pdbx_description
1 polymer ?
#
loop_
_entity_poly.entity_id
_entity_poly.type
_entity_poly.pdbx_seq_one_letter_code
_entity_poly.pdbx_strand_id
1 'polypeptide(L)'
;MKDKIFGVLQRVGRSFMLPIALLPVAGLLLGIGSSFTNETMLAAYGLNSVIHPGTLIYTILDVMSQTGSAVFNNLALLFAMGVAIGMARKEKEVAALSGAVAYIIMNTAIQAMINAAGGVDAMPANSTTTMLGITTLQMGVFGGIVVGLGVAALHNKFYKIELPQVLAFFGGTRFVPIVSSIVYLVVGIAMFYIWPVVQSGIAALGALVLASGYAGTFIYGLLERALIPFGLHHVFYMPFWQTAVGGTAIIDGVTVTGAQNIFFAELASKSTTVFSVSATRFMAGKFPFMMFGLPGAALAMYQCAKPEKKKAAGGLLLSAALTAFLTGITEPLEFTFIFVALPMYAVHCVLAGLSFMLMHILNVGVGMTFSGGLIDLVLFGVMQGNAKTHWVWVVVVGAVYFVLYYIIFRFMISKFDYKTPGRDDAEEVKLYTRADVNARSAASGSTAPAGDDPVSALIVEGLGGAANLSDVDCCATRLRCTVKDAALVRQDVLKA
;
A
#
# COMPACT_ATOMS: atom_id res chain seq x y z
N MET A 1 -11.72 -21.27 12.81
CA MET A 1 -11.61 -21.09 11.33
C MET A 1 -11.53 -19.62 10.95
N LYS A 2 -12.38 -18.73 11.52
CA LYS A 2 -12.35 -17.27 11.25
C LYS A 2 -10.99 -16.64 11.54
N ASP A 3 -10.36 -16.94 12.67
CA ASP A 3 -9.08 -16.36 13.08
C ASP A 3 -7.92 -16.76 12.17
N LYS A 4 -7.92 -18.01 11.64
CA LYS A 4 -6.92 -18.46 10.68
C LYS A 4 -7.04 -17.71 9.34
N ILE A 5 -8.26 -17.54 8.83
CA ILE A 5 -8.51 -16.78 7.59
C ILE A 5 -8.09 -15.33 7.77
N PHE A 6 -8.48 -14.71 8.90
CA PHE A 6 -8.12 -13.34 9.22
C PHE A 6 -6.60 -13.14 9.31
N GLY A 7 -5.88 -14.04 10.00
CA GLY A 7 -4.42 -14.01 10.07
C GLY A 7 -3.74 -14.18 8.70
N VAL A 8 -4.31 -14.99 7.80
CA VAL A 8 -3.79 -15.10 6.42
C VAL A 8 -4.00 -13.81 5.65
N LEU A 9 -5.21 -13.21 5.70
CA LEU A 9 -5.50 -11.94 5.02
C LEU A 9 -4.59 -10.80 5.50
N GLN A 10 -4.31 -10.73 6.81
CA GLN A 10 -3.38 -9.75 7.34
C GLN A 10 -1.94 -9.95 6.84
N ARG A 11 -1.46 -11.20 6.74
CA ARG A 11 -0.14 -11.50 6.18
C ARG A 11 -0.06 -11.13 4.70
N VAL A 12 -1.10 -11.46 3.94
CA VAL A 12 -1.22 -11.07 2.51
C VAL A 12 -1.16 -9.55 2.38
N GLY A 13 -1.97 -8.81 3.16
CA GLY A 13 -1.94 -7.34 3.14
C GLY A 13 -0.56 -6.77 3.47
N ARG A 14 0.14 -7.34 4.44
CA ARG A 14 1.52 -6.91 4.76
C ARG A 14 2.53 -7.25 3.67
N SER A 15 2.34 -8.34 2.93
CA SER A 15 3.24 -8.70 1.83
C SER A 15 3.19 -7.70 0.67
N PHE A 16 2.12 -6.89 0.57
CA PHE A 16 2.01 -5.81 -0.41
C PHE A 16 2.87 -4.59 -0.08
N MET A 17 3.29 -4.43 1.18
CA MET A 17 4.08 -3.25 1.59
C MET A 17 5.41 -3.14 0.86
N LEU A 18 6.07 -4.27 0.55
CA LEU A 18 7.38 -4.24 -0.11
C LEU A 18 7.30 -3.70 -1.55
N PRO A 19 6.43 -4.19 -2.45
CA PRO A 19 6.23 -3.60 -3.77
C PRO A 19 5.71 -2.16 -3.69
N ILE A 20 4.78 -1.87 -2.78
CA ILE A 20 4.17 -0.54 -2.63
C ILE A 20 5.22 0.49 -2.17
N ALA A 21 6.20 0.10 -1.35
CA ALA A 21 7.27 0.99 -0.89
C ALA A 21 8.15 1.56 -2.02
N LEU A 22 8.13 0.97 -3.22
CA LEU A 22 8.83 1.48 -4.40
C LEU A 22 8.04 2.59 -5.11
N LEU A 23 6.72 2.64 -4.94
CA LEU A 23 5.84 3.57 -5.67
C LEU A 23 6.17 5.05 -5.43
N PRO A 24 6.50 5.53 -4.22
CA PRO A 24 6.87 6.93 -4.00
C PRO A 24 8.06 7.36 -4.85
N VAL A 25 9.11 6.53 -4.96
CA VAL A 25 10.30 6.85 -5.78
C VAL A 25 9.94 6.83 -7.26
N ALA A 26 9.25 5.80 -7.71
CA ALA A 26 8.79 5.69 -9.10
C ALA A 26 7.87 6.87 -9.49
N GLY A 27 6.95 7.23 -8.58
CA GLY A 27 6.03 8.34 -8.79
C GLY A 27 6.73 9.71 -8.79
N LEU A 28 7.75 9.90 -7.97
CA LEU A 28 8.57 11.11 -7.99
C LEU A 28 9.33 11.25 -9.30
N LEU A 29 9.95 10.19 -9.79
CA LEU A 29 10.61 10.17 -11.08
C LEU A 29 9.64 10.46 -12.23
N LEU A 30 8.49 9.76 -12.24
CA LEU A 30 7.46 9.97 -13.24
C LEU A 30 6.87 11.38 -13.13
N GLY A 31 6.51 11.82 -11.91
CA GLY A 31 5.86 13.11 -11.68
C GLY A 31 6.73 14.29 -12.09
N ILE A 32 8.00 14.33 -11.68
CA ILE A 32 8.92 15.39 -12.09
C ILE A 32 9.21 15.28 -13.60
N GLY A 33 9.56 14.09 -14.07
CA GLY A 33 9.92 13.87 -15.46
C GLY A 33 8.80 14.26 -16.41
N SER A 34 7.59 13.74 -16.24
CA SER A 34 6.43 14.03 -17.11
C SER A 34 5.95 15.47 -16.99
N SER A 35 6.01 16.08 -15.80
CA SER A 35 5.61 17.48 -15.63
C SER A 35 6.49 18.44 -16.45
N PHE A 36 7.79 18.26 -16.38
CA PHE A 36 8.74 19.13 -17.08
C PHE A 36 9.10 18.66 -18.50
N THR A 37 8.45 17.64 -19.04
CA THR A 37 8.47 17.28 -20.47
C THR A 37 7.13 17.54 -21.16
N ASN A 38 6.11 17.98 -20.42
CA ASN A 38 4.80 18.32 -20.95
C ASN A 38 4.81 19.74 -21.55
N GLU A 39 4.57 19.85 -22.84
CA GLU A 39 4.61 21.13 -23.59
C GLU A 39 3.65 22.18 -23.04
N THR A 40 2.44 21.76 -22.63
CA THR A 40 1.42 22.67 -22.08
C THR A 40 1.89 23.28 -20.75
N MET A 41 2.52 22.46 -19.89
CA MET A 41 3.09 22.96 -18.64
C MET A 41 4.28 23.88 -18.88
N LEU A 42 5.20 23.49 -19.76
CA LEU A 42 6.36 24.32 -20.10
C LEU A 42 5.94 25.67 -20.64
N ALA A 43 4.90 25.72 -21.46
CA ALA A 43 4.32 26.98 -21.98
C ALA A 43 3.70 27.82 -20.85
N ALA A 44 2.93 27.20 -19.95
CA ALA A 44 2.27 27.89 -18.84
C ALA A 44 3.28 28.53 -17.86
N TYR A 45 4.46 27.93 -17.68
CA TYR A 45 5.51 28.44 -16.80
C TYR A 45 6.61 29.22 -17.55
N GLY A 46 6.49 29.41 -18.88
CA GLY A 46 7.48 30.13 -19.67
C GLY A 46 8.84 29.43 -19.78
N LEU A 47 8.88 28.11 -19.61
CA LEU A 47 10.11 27.30 -19.58
C LEU A 47 10.49 26.72 -20.94
N ASN A 48 9.67 26.89 -21.99
CA ASN A 48 9.89 26.33 -23.32
C ASN A 48 11.23 26.73 -23.96
N SER A 49 11.77 27.90 -23.59
CA SER A 49 13.07 28.38 -24.09
C SER A 49 14.26 27.65 -23.50
N VAL A 50 14.11 27.03 -22.32
CA VAL A 50 15.18 26.36 -21.56
C VAL A 50 15.03 24.84 -21.62
N ILE A 51 13.77 24.36 -21.58
CA ILE A 51 13.48 22.93 -21.54
C ILE A 51 12.66 22.61 -22.81
N HIS A 52 13.33 22.01 -23.79
CA HIS A 52 12.72 21.55 -25.03
C HIS A 52 13.44 20.31 -25.59
N PRO A 53 12.83 19.53 -26.47
CA PRO A 53 13.49 18.39 -27.10
C PRO A 53 14.83 18.79 -27.73
N GLY A 54 15.88 18.01 -27.41
CA GLY A 54 17.26 18.28 -27.81
C GLY A 54 18.13 18.96 -26.75
N THR A 55 17.59 19.44 -25.64
CA THR A 55 18.37 19.92 -24.50
C THR A 55 18.72 18.78 -23.54
N LEU A 56 19.88 18.87 -22.87
CA LEU A 56 20.32 17.89 -21.88
C LEU A 56 19.31 17.79 -20.72
N ILE A 57 18.75 18.92 -20.28
CA ILE A 57 17.76 18.98 -19.20
C ILE A 57 16.51 18.19 -19.62
N TYR A 58 15.98 18.40 -20.81
CA TYR A 58 14.84 17.65 -21.32
C TYR A 58 15.11 16.16 -21.37
N THR A 59 16.31 15.76 -21.85
CA THR A 59 16.71 14.34 -21.93
C THR A 59 16.76 13.69 -20.55
N ILE A 60 17.29 14.37 -19.53
CA ILE A 60 17.33 13.85 -18.15
C ILE A 60 15.92 13.67 -17.61
N LEU A 61 15.05 14.66 -17.81
CA LEU A 61 13.66 14.62 -17.35
C LEU A 61 12.86 13.52 -18.06
N ASP A 62 13.08 13.33 -19.36
CA ASP A 62 12.44 12.25 -20.13
C ASP A 62 12.92 10.87 -19.65
N VAL A 63 14.22 10.70 -19.37
CA VAL A 63 14.75 9.48 -18.75
C VAL A 63 14.11 9.22 -17.37
N MET A 64 13.94 10.26 -16.55
CA MET A 64 13.23 10.13 -15.27
C MET A 64 11.77 9.67 -15.48
N SER A 65 11.06 10.28 -16.41
CA SER A 65 9.67 9.92 -16.74
C SER A 65 9.56 8.46 -17.19
N GLN A 66 10.39 8.05 -18.14
CA GLN A 66 10.39 6.68 -18.65
C GLN A 66 10.79 5.66 -17.58
N THR A 67 11.78 5.97 -16.74
CA THR A 67 12.21 5.09 -15.63
C THR A 67 11.12 4.93 -14.58
N GLY A 68 10.45 6.03 -14.22
CA GLY A 68 9.29 5.97 -13.31
C GLY A 68 8.16 5.12 -13.89
N SER A 69 7.79 5.34 -15.15
CA SER A 69 6.77 4.56 -15.87
C SER A 69 7.12 3.07 -15.93
N ALA A 70 8.40 2.72 -16.14
CA ALA A 70 8.83 1.33 -16.20
C ALA A 70 8.55 0.56 -14.90
N VAL A 71 8.65 1.20 -13.74
CA VAL A 71 8.28 0.57 -12.45
C VAL A 71 6.78 0.28 -12.41
N PHE A 72 5.93 1.22 -12.80
CA PHE A 72 4.47 1.02 -12.82
C PHE A 72 4.06 -0.05 -13.83
N ASN A 73 4.64 -0.03 -15.01
CA ASN A 73 4.35 -1.02 -16.08
C ASN A 73 4.74 -2.45 -15.66
N ASN A 74 5.72 -2.63 -14.76
CA ASN A 74 6.17 -3.92 -14.27
C ASN A 74 5.71 -4.22 -12.84
N LEU A 75 4.74 -3.49 -12.33
CA LEU A 75 4.27 -3.61 -10.95
C LEU A 75 3.77 -5.03 -10.63
N ALA A 76 3.13 -5.71 -11.57
CA ALA A 76 2.67 -7.09 -11.40
C ALA A 76 3.80 -8.09 -11.11
N LEU A 77 4.95 -7.95 -11.77
CA LEU A 77 6.15 -8.75 -11.48
C LEU A 77 6.68 -8.44 -10.08
N LEU A 78 6.74 -7.15 -9.72
CA LEU A 78 7.18 -6.72 -8.38
C LEU A 78 6.27 -7.28 -7.28
N PHE A 79 4.95 -7.35 -7.53
CA PHE A 79 4.01 -8.01 -6.62
C PHE A 79 4.21 -9.52 -6.56
N ALA A 80 4.49 -10.20 -7.67
CA ALA A 80 4.79 -11.64 -7.66
C ALA A 80 5.99 -11.95 -6.76
N MET A 81 7.06 -11.17 -6.87
CA MET A 81 8.24 -11.31 -6.03
C MET A 81 7.96 -10.91 -4.58
N GLY A 82 7.38 -9.72 -4.36
CA GLY A 82 7.16 -9.15 -3.03
C GLY A 82 6.19 -9.96 -2.18
N VAL A 83 5.12 -10.50 -2.78
CA VAL A 83 4.18 -11.39 -2.09
C VAL A 83 4.84 -12.73 -1.77
N ALA A 84 5.63 -13.29 -2.68
CA ALA A 84 6.39 -14.51 -2.42
C ALA A 84 7.34 -14.31 -1.22
N ILE A 85 8.10 -13.20 -1.17
CA ILE A 85 8.97 -12.82 -0.05
C ILE A 85 8.18 -12.68 1.26
N GLY A 86 7.08 -11.94 1.22
CA GLY A 86 6.28 -11.61 2.40
C GLY A 86 5.59 -12.83 3.03
N MET A 87 5.27 -13.83 2.22
CA MET A 87 4.58 -15.05 2.64
C MET A 87 5.52 -16.24 2.87
N ALA A 88 6.78 -16.18 2.41
CA ALA A 88 7.79 -17.20 2.66
C ALA A 88 8.29 -17.14 4.11
N ARG A 89 8.42 -18.31 4.73
CA ARG A 89 8.87 -18.45 6.15
C ARG A 89 10.37 -18.28 6.30
N LYS A 90 11.16 -18.85 5.37
CA LYS A 90 12.64 -18.80 5.36
C LYS A 90 13.10 -18.72 3.91
N GLU A 91 14.40 -18.51 3.68
CA GLU A 91 15.02 -18.49 2.34
C GLU A 91 14.21 -17.61 1.36
N LYS A 92 13.95 -16.37 1.77
CA LYS A 92 13.03 -15.44 1.08
C LYS A 92 13.53 -15.05 -0.31
N GLU A 93 14.84 -15.04 -0.52
CA GLU A 93 15.52 -14.79 -1.79
C GLU A 93 15.16 -15.86 -2.84
N VAL A 94 15.07 -17.12 -2.41
CA VAL A 94 14.65 -18.23 -3.29
C VAL A 94 13.18 -18.07 -3.68
N ALA A 95 12.33 -17.65 -2.74
CA ALA A 95 10.92 -17.39 -3.03
C ALA A 95 10.76 -16.22 -4.01
N ALA A 96 11.58 -15.15 -3.89
CA ALA A 96 11.59 -14.02 -4.80
C ALA A 96 11.95 -14.44 -6.23
N LEU A 97 13.06 -15.18 -6.39
CA LEU A 97 13.49 -15.69 -7.69
C LEU A 97 12.44 -16.61 -8.31
N SER A 98 11.89 -17.53 -7.50
CA SER A 98 10.84 -18.43 -7.95
C SER A 98 9.56 -17.69 -8.37
N GLY A 99 9.23 -16.59 -7.69
CA GLY A 99 8.12 -15.70 -8.04
C GLY A 99 8.31 -15.04 -9.40
N ALA A 100 9.52 -14.51 -9.68
CA ALA A 100 9.82 -13.93 -10.97
C ALA A 100 9.76 -14.96 -12.11
N VAL A 101 10.40 -16.11 -11.92
CA VAL A 101 10.41 -17.20 -12.91
C VAL A 101 9.00 -17.73 -13.18
N ALA A 102 8.23 -18.00 -12.14
CA ALA A 102 6.85 -18.47 -12.25
C ALA A 102 5.94 -17.47 -12.97
N TYR A 103 6.13 -16.16 -12.72
CA TYR A 103 5.39 -15.09 -13.39
C TYR A 103 5.66 -15.07 -14.90
N ILE A 104 6.93 -15.16 -15.30
CA ILE A 104 7.32 -15.22 -16.73
C ILE A 104 6.72 -16.45 -17.38
N ILE A 105 6.88 -17.63 -16.77
CA ILE A 105 6.38 -18.91 -17.32
C ILE A 105 4.86 -18.89 -17.47
N MET A 106 4.13 -18.41 -16.45
CA MET A 106 2.67 -18.30 -16.50
C MET A 106 2.22 -17.44 -17.69
N ASN A 107 2.81 -16.25 -17.84
CA ASN A 107 2.43 -15.35 -18.92
C ASN A 107 2.83 -15.89 -20.30
N THR A 108 3.99 -16.57 -20.42
CA THR A 108 4.39 -17.22 -21.67
C THR A 108 3.46 -18.39 -22.04
N ALA A 109 3.00 -19.17 -21.06
CA ALA A 109 2.02 -20.21 -21.29
C ALA A 109 0.67 -19.63 -21.76
N ILE A 110 0.23 -18.52 -21.17
CA ILE A 110 -0.96 -17.79 -21.62
C ILE A 110 -0.78 -17.29 -23.05
N GLN A 111 0.38 -16.72 -23.39
CA GLN A 111 0.68 -16.26 -24.76
C GLN A 111 0.57 -17.43 -25.78
N ALA A 112 1.11 -18.59 -25.45
CA ALA A 112 1.01 -19.77 -26.30
C ALA A 112 -0.45 -20.18 -26.51
N MET A 113 -1.28 -20.11 -25.46
CA MET A 113 -2.72 -20.39 -25.55
C MET A 113 -3.47 -19.36 -26.40
N ILE A 114 -3.15 -18.05 -26.26
CA ILE A 114 -3.72 -16.98 -27.09
C ILE A 114 -3.37 -17.23 -28.57
N ASN A 115 -2.12 -17.55 -28.88
CA ASN A 115 -1.68 -17.84 -30.24
C ASN A 115 -2.39 -19.06 -30.82
N ALA A 116 -2.54 -20.12 -30.02
CA ALA A 116 -3.27 -21.33 -30.42
C ALA A 116 -4.77 -21.09 -30.65
N ALA A 117 -5.35 -20.08 -29.97
CA ALA A 117 -6.76 -19.70 -30.13
C ALA A 117 -7.02 -18.76 -31.33
N GLY A 118 -6.00 -18.41 -32.12
CA GLY A 118 -6.11 -17.52 -33.29
C GLY A 118 -5.51 -16.13 -33.08
N GLY A 119 -4.74 -15.93 -32.03
CA GLY A 119 -4.07 -14.66 -31.73
C GLY A 119 -4.92 -13.66 -30.96
N VAL A 120 -4.41 -12.43 -30.85
CA VAL A 120 -5.06 -11.34 -30.09
C VAL A 120 -6.43 -10.98 -30.68
N ASP A 121 -6.57 -11.03 -32.00
CA ASP A 121 -7.82 -10.68 -32.70
C ASP A 121 -8.98 -11.63 -32.39
N ALA A 122 -8.67 -12.87 -31.96
CA ALA A 122 -9.68 -13.84 -31.52
C ALA A 122 -10.11 -13.67 -30.06
N MET A 123 -9.41 -12.81 -29.30
CA MET A 123 -9.71 -12.56 -27.90
C MET A 123 -10.74 -11.44 -27.72
N PRO A 124 -11.54 -11.42 -26.64
CA PRO A 124 -12.43 -10.32 -26.34
C PRO A 124 -11.67 -8.98 -26.28
N ALA A 125 -12.30 -7.92 -26.76
CA ALA A 125 -11.70 -6.58 -26.72
C ALA A 125 -11.25 -6.22 -25.29
N ASN A 126 -10.05 -5.64 -25.17
CA ASN A 126 -9.45 -5.22 -23.90
C ASN A 126 -9.18 -6.37 -22.91
N SER A 127 -9.15 -7.61 -23.34
CA SER A 127 -8.84 -8.77 -22.50
C SER A 127 -7.35 -9.10 -22.42
N THR A 128 -6.54 -8.53 -23.32
CA THR A 128 -5.11 -8.79 -23.44
C THR A 128 -4.27 -7.55 -23.15
N THR A 129 -3.02 -7.76 -22.76
CA THR A 129 -2.00 -6.72 -22.52
C THR A 129 -0.61 -7.26 -22.84
N THR A 130 0.40 -6.40 -22.83
CA THR A 130 1.81 -6.80 -22.98
C THR A 130 2.55 -6.57 -21.66
N MET A 131 3.18 -7.63 -21.15
CA MET A 131 4.00 -7.60 -19.93
C MET A 131 5.38 -8.18 -20.22
N LEU A 132 6.46 -7.42 -19.98
CA LEU A 132 7.83 -7.82 -20.29
C LEU A 132 8.02 -8.27 -21.76
N GLY A 133 7.29 -7.69 -22.71
CA GLY A 133 7.30 -8.09 -24.10
C GLY A 133 6.47 -9.34 -24.42
N ILE A 134 5.80 -9.93 -23.43
CA ILE A 134 4.95 -11.12 -23.57
C ILE A 134 3.50 -10.66 -23.70
N THR A 135 2.80 -11.04 -24.77
CA THR A 135 1.35 -10.83 -24.92
C THR A 135 0.61 -11.80 -24.00
N THR A 136 -0.19 -11.27 -23.10
CA THR A 136 -0.87 -12.06 -22.06
C THR A 136 -2.27 -11.51 -21.77
N LEU A 137 -3.00 -12.13 -20.85
CA LEU A 137 -4.29 -11.64 -20.38
C LEU A 137 -4.10 -10.42 -19.45
N GLN A 138 -5.08 -9.50 -19.49
CA GLN A 138 -5.09 -8.30 -18.65
C GLN A 138 -5.39 -8.68 -17.18
N MET A 139 -4.39 -9.23 -16.51
CA MET A 139 -4.49 -9.64 -15.10
C MET A 139 -3.94 -8.58 -14.13
N GLY A 140 -3.10 -7.67 -14.62
CA GLY A 140 -2.46 -6.63 -13.81
C GLY A 140 -1.78 -7.22 -12.56
N VAL A 141 -1.82 -6.46 -11.48
CA VAL A 141 -1.23 -6.84 -10.18
C VAL A 141 -1.85 -8.13 -9.61
N PHE A 142 -3.11 -8.45 -9.94
CA PHE A 142 -3.74 -9.69 -9.48
C PHE A 142 -3.02 -10.94 -10.00
N GLY A 143 -2.57 -10.94 -11.25
CA GLY A 143 -1.71 -12.01 -11.77
C GLY A 143 -0.44 -12.18 -10.94
N GLY A 144 0.19 -11.07 -10.57
CA GLY A 144 1.34 -11.07 -9.67
C GLY A 144 1.03 -11.63 -8.28
N ILE A 145 -0.10 -11.25 -7.68
CA ILE A 145 -0.55 -11.76 -6.38
C ILE A 145 -0.82 -13.27 -6.43
N VAL A 146 -1.50 -13.76 -7.46
CA VAL A 146 -1.75 -15.21 -7.65
C VAL A 146 -0.44 -15.98 -7.71
N VAL A 147 0.53 -15.47 -8.48
CA VAL A 147 1.88 -16.06 -8.56
C VAL A 147 2.57 -16.04 -7.21
N GLY A 148 2.62 -14.88 -6.55
CA GLY A 148 3.33 -14.72 -5.28
C GLY A 148 2.79 -15.63 -4.17
N LEU A 149 1.46 -15.73 -4.04
CA LEU A 149 0.82 -16.60 -3.05
C LEU A 149 1.06 -18.08 -3.33
N GLY A 150 0.91 -18.51 -4.56
CA GLY A 150 1.11 -19.91 -4.93
C GLY A 150 2.58 -20.33 -4.84
N VAL A 151 3.52 -19.48 -5.27
CA VAL A 151 4.96 -19.72 -5.10
C VAL A 151 5.33 -19.80 -3.62
N ALA A 152 4.81 -18.90 -2.79
CA ALA A 152 5.05 -18.97 -1.34
C ALA A 152 4.52 -20.27 -0.72
N ALA A 153 3.36 -20.76 -1.18
CA ALA A 153 2.81 -22.05 -0.74
C ALA A 153 3.72 -23.20 -1.14
N LEU A 154 4.16 -23.24 -2.40
CA LEU A 154 5.11 -24.24 -2.90
C LEU A 154 6.45 -24.15 -2.16
N HIS A 155 6.97 -22.94 -2.00
CA HIS A 155 8.21 -22.68 -1.26
C HIS A 155 8.13 -23.23 0.15
N ASN A 156 7.12 -22.83 0.93
CA ASN A 156 6.96 -23.25 2.32
C ASN A 156 6.77 -24.79 2.47
N LYS A 157 6.32 -25.46 1.42
CA LYS A 157 6.17 -26.93 1.40
C LYS A 157 7.46 -27.63 1.00
N PHE A 158 8.22 -27.09 0.05
CA PHE A 158 9.28 -27.86 -0.64
C PHE A 158 10.70 -27.34 -0.37
N TYR A 159 10.94 -26.20 0.30
CA TYR A 159 12.29 -25.65 0.51
C TYR A 159 13.25 -26.53 1.31
N LYS A 160 12.75 -27.59 1.96
CA LYS A 160 13.53 -28.60 2.70
C LYS A 160 13.39 -30.00 2.11
N ILE A 161 12.89 -30.14 0.89
CA ILE A 161 12.66 -31.47 0.31
C ILE A 161 13.98 -32.21 0.12
N GLU A 162 14.02 -33.44 0.59
CA GLU A 162 15.10 -34.39 0.30
C GLU A 162 14.71 -35.25 -0.89
N LEU A 163 15.53 -35.26 -1.92
CA LEU A 163 15.33 -36.07 -3.11
C LEU A 163 16.25 -37.30 -3.09
N PRO A 164 15.90 -38.37 -3.81
CA PRO A 164 16.77 -39.52 -3.96
C PRO A 164 18.17 -39.11 -4.43
N GLN A 165 19.19 -39.89 -4.07
CA GLN A 165 20.61 -39.56 -4.25
C GLN A 165 20.97 -39.12 -5.66
N VAL A 166 20.35 -39.73 -6.70
CA VAL A 166 20.54 -39.36 -8.13
C VAL A 166 20.06 -37.95 -8.44
N LEU A 167 19.07 -37.44 -7.71
CA LEU A 167 18.47 -36.12 -7.86
C LEU A 167 18.82 -35.17 -6.71
N ALA A 168 19.71 -35.56 -5.79
CA ALA A 168 20.03 -34.81 -4.56
C ALA A 168 20.50 -33.38 -4.86
N PHE A 169 21.17 -33.13 -5.99
CA PHE A 169 21.59 -31.79 -6.44
C PHE A 169 20.40 -30.81 -6.58
N PHE A 170 19.23 -31.28 -6.96
CA PHE A 170 18.01 -30.50 -7.17
C PHE A 170 17.15 -30.41 -5.91
N GLY A 171 17.58 -31.00 -4.78
CA GLY A 171 16.84 -30.97 -3.52
C GLY A 171 16.92 -29.64 -2.79
N GLY A 172 16.17 -29.53 -1.70
CA GLY A 172 16.11 -28.34 -0.86
C GLY A 172 15.58 -27.13 -1.60
N THR A 173 16.22 -25.98 -1.38
CA THR A 173 15.80 -24.69 -1.97
C THR A 173 15.84 -24.66 -3.48
N ARG A 174 16.74 -25.44 -4.12
CA ARG A 174 16.85 -25.53 -5.59
C ARG A 174 15.63 -26.17 -6.26
N PHE A 175 14.87 -26.98 -5.53
CA PHE A 175 13.66 -27.60 -6.03
C PHE A 175 12.51 -26.61 -6.19
N VAL A 176 12.50 -25.53 -5.42
CA VAL A 176 11.40 -24.56 -5.41
C VAL A 176 11.20 -23.88 -6.77
N PRO A 177 12.20 -23.26 -7.42
CA PRO A 177 12.02 -22.69 -8.75
C PRO A 177 11.63 -23.75 -9.79
N ILE A 178 12.12 -25.00 -9.66
CA ILE A 178 11.80 -26.09 -10.60
C ILE A 178 10.33 -26.47 -10.50
N VAL A 179 9.84 -26.76 -9.29
CA VAL A 179 8.43 -27.12 -9.09
C VAL A 179 7.50 -25.95 -9.40
N SER A 180 7.91 -24.73 -9.10
CA SER A 180 7.15 -23.51 -9.45
C SER A 180 7.03 -23.36 -10.96
N SER A 181 8.09 -23.61 -11.73
CA SER A 181 8.08 -23.58 -13.20
C SER A 181 7.04 -24.55 -13.79
N ILE A 182 7.04 -25.79 -13.31
CA ILE A 182 6.11 -26.83 -13.79
C ILE A 182 4.67 -26.47 -13.41
N VAL A 183 4.44 -26.08 -12.17
CA VAL A 183 3.09 -25.73 -11.68
C VAL A 183 2.56 -24.51 -12.43
N TYR A 184 3.38 -23.47 -12.64
CA TYR A 184 2.92 -22.23 -13.28
C TYR A 184 2.79 -22.33 -14.80
N LEU A 185 3.41 -23.31 -15.45
CA LEU A 185 3.05 -23.70 -16.81
C LEU A 185 1.59 -24.18 -16.87
N VAL A 186 1.22 -25.11 -15.97
CA VAL A 186 -0.17 -25.61 -15.88
C VAL A 186 -1.14 -24.52 -15.45
N VAL A 187 -0.76 -23.70 -14.46
CA VAL A 187 -1.57 -22.56 -14.00
C VAL A 187 -1.79 -21.57 -15.16
N GLY A 188 -0.79 -21.30 -15.99
CA GLY A 188 -0.93 -20.42 -17.17
C GLY A 188 -1.98 -20.93 -18.14
N ILE A 189 -1.95 -22.23 -18.46
CA ILE A 189 -2.98 -22.87 -19.30
C ILE A 189 -4.37 -22.73 -18.65
N ALA A 190 -4.48 -23.01 -17.34
CA ALA A 190 -5.75 -22.88 -16.62
C ALA A 190 -6.27 -21.44 -16.58
N MET A 191 -5.38 -20.47 -16.36
CA MET A 191 -5.73 -19.03 -16.31
C MET A 191 -6.27 -18.53 -17.65
N PHE A 192 -5.86 -19.09 -18.78
CA PHE A 192 -6.43 -18.75 -20.08
C PHE A 192 -7.95 -18.95 -20.12
N TYR A 193 -8.48 -19.97 -19.44
CA TYR A 193 -9.92 -20.24 -19.37
C TYR A 193 -10.60 -19.57 -18.17
N ILE A 194 -9.91 -19.47 -17.04
CA ILE A 194 -10.51 -18.97 -15.78
C ILE A 194 -10.57 -17.44 -15.79
N TRP A 195 -9.48 -16.77 -16.23
CA TRP A 195 -9.37 -15.33 -16.09
C TRP A 195 -10.42 -14.51 -16.84
N PRO A 196 -10.85 -14.84 -18.06
CA PRO A 196 -11.91 -14.10 -18.75
C PRO A 196 -13.22 -14.05 -17.94
N VAL A 197 -13.56 -15.12 -17.20
CA VAL A 197 -14.74 -15.15 -16.32
C VAL A 197 -14.54 -14.22 -15.12
N VAL A 198 -13.36 -14.26 -14.50
CA VAL A 198 -13.00 -13.36 -13.39
C VAL A 198 -13.01 -11.91 -13.88
N GLN A 199 -12.44 -11.63 -15.04
CA GLN A 199 -12.38 -10.29 -15.63
C GLN A 199 -13.77 -9.73 -15.93
N SER A 200 -14.69 -10.54 -16.43
CA SER A 200 -16.08 -10.10 -16.66
C SER A 200 -16.80 -9.77 -15.35
N GLY A 201 -16.58 -10.56 -14.31
CA GLY A 201 -17.09 -10.28 -12.96
C GLY A 201 -16.52 -8.98 -12.37
N ILE A 202 -15.20 -8.76 -12.53
CA ILE A 202 -14.54 -7.52 -12.11
C ILE A 202 -15.09 -6.32 -12.89
N ALA A 203 -15.31 -6.45 -14.20
CA ALA A 203 -15.89 -5.38 -15.02
C ALA A 203 -17.33 -5.05 -14.59
N ALA A 204 -18.15 -6.06 -14.27
CA ALA A 204 -19.51 -5.85 -13.77
C ALA A 204 -19.54 -5.12 -12.41
N LEU A 205 -18.63 -5.49 -11.48
CA LEU A 205 -18.45 -4.77 -10.23
C LEU A 205 -17.98 -3.32 -10.46
N GLY A 206 -17.06 -3.12 -11.39
CA GLY A 206 -16.61 -1.79 -11.80
C GLY A 206 -17.75 -0.91 -12.32
N ALA A 207 -18.61 -1.45 -13.19
CA ALA A 207 -19.77 -0.76 -13.69
C ALA A 207 -20.75 -0.36 -12.56
N LEU A 208 -20.98 -1.24 -11.59
CA LEU A 208 -21.80 -0.95 -10.40
C LEU A 208 -21.22 0.18 -9.56
N VAL A 209 -19.90 0.14 -9.30
CA VAL A 209 -19.20 1.19 -8.52
C VAL A 209 -19.21 2.53 -9.27
N LEU A 210 -19.03 2.53 -10.59
CA LEU A 210 -19.13 3.74 -11.40
C LEU A 210 -20.54 4.33 -11.36
N ALA A 211 -21.57 3.49 -11.44
CA ALA A 211 -22.98 3.91 -11.37
C ALA A 211 -23.39 4.39 -9.97
N SER A 212 -22.67 4.02 -8.89
CA SER A 212 -23.00 4.45 -7.53
C SER A 212 -22.74 5.94 -7.23
N GLY A 213 -22.06 6.64 -8.13
CA GLY A 213 -21.83 8.08 -8.04
C GLY A 213 -21.14 8.53 -6.74
N TYR A 214 -21.62 9.64 -6.17
CA TYR A 214 -21.05 10.24 -4.97
C TYR A 214 -21.21 9.36 -3.71
N ALA A 215 -22.34 8.66 -3.58
CA ALA A 215 -22.58 7.76 -2.46
C ALA A 215 -21.58 6.59 -2.44
N GLY A 216 -21.26 6.01 -3.60
CA GLY A 216 -20.24 4.96 -3.71
C GLY A 216 -18.85 5.46 -3.33
N THR A 217 -18.52 6.69 -3.69
CA THR A 217 -17.24 7.31 -3.30
C THR A 217 -17.18 7.56 -1.78
N PHE A 218 -18.29 7.97 -1.16
CA PHE A 218 -18.38 8.07 0.31
C PHE A 218 -18.15 6.72 0.99
N ILE A 219 -18.85 5.67 0.54
CA ILE A 219 -18.73 4.31 1.10
C ILE A 219 -17.30 3.78 0.92
N TYR A 220 -16.67 4.04 -0.23
CA TYR A 220 -15.29 3.66 -0.48
C TYR A 220 -14.34 4.26 0.58
N GLY A 221 -14.39 5.58 0.78
CA GLY A 221 -13.52 6.26 1.74
C GLY A 221 -13.77 5.84 3.20
N LEU A 222 -15.05 5.63 3.57
CA LEU A 222 -15.43 5.14 4.88
C LEU A 222 -14.87 3.73 5.14
N LEU A 223 -15.05 2.79 4.21
CA LEU A 223 -14.59 1.41 4.36
C LEU A 223 -13.05 1.32 4.33
N GLU A 224 -12.39 2.09 3.48
CA GLU A 224 -10.94 2.12 3.42
C GLU A 224 -10.34 2.47 4.79
N ARG A 225 -10.89 3.48 5.48
CA ARG A 225 -10.45 3.84 6.83
C ARG A 225 -10.87 2.80 7.87
N ALA A 226 -12.11 2.34 7.84
CA ALA A 226 -12.61 1.35 8.79
C ALA A 226 -11.79 0.04 8.79
N LEU A 227 -11.10 -0.27 7.71
CA LEU A 227 -10.27 -1.48 7.58
C LEU A 227 -8.81 -1.32 8.08
N ILE A 228 -8.36 -0.10 8.42
CA ILE A 228 -6.99 0.15 8.93
C ILE A 228 -6.68 -0.62 10.21
N PRO A 229 -7.54 -0.64 11.27
CA PRO A 229 -7.23 -1.37 12.50
C PRO A 229 -6.99 -2.87 12.28
N PHE A 230 -7.57 -3.40 11.21
CA PHE A 230 -7.44 -4.79 10.81
C PHE A 230 -6.25 -5.04 9.87
N GLY A 231 -5.63 -3.99 9.32
CA GLY A 231 -4.56 -4.08 8.32
C GLY A 231 -5.05 -4.60 6.96
N LEU A 232 -6.36 -4.47 6.67
CA LEU A 232 -6.99 -4.98 5.44
C LEU A 232 -7.24 -3.89 4.39
N HIS A 233 -7.00 -2.62 4.70
CA HIS A 233 -7.23 -1.50 3.78
C HIS A 233 -6.43 -1.65 2.47
N HIS A 234 -5.21 -2.21 2.51
CA HIS A 234 -4.43 -2.49 1.30
C HIS A 234 -5.13 -3.50 0.37
N VAL A 235 -5.71 -4.56 0.94
CA VAL A 235 -6.48 -5.55 0.16
C VAL A 235 -7.73 -4.93 -0.43
N PHE A 236 -8.33 -3.97 0.28
CA PHE A 236 -9.57 -3.31 -0.14
C PHE A 236 -9.37 -2.33 -1.30
N TYR A 237 -8.35 -1.43 -1.25
CA TYR A 237 -8.21 -0.41 -2.28
C TYR A 237 -7.52 -0.92 -3.57
N MET A 238 -6.72 -1.99 -3.49
CA MET A 238 -5.98 -2.53 -4.65
C MET A 238 -6.86 -2.86 -5.87
N PRO A 239 -8.04 -3.50 -5.72
CA PRO A 239 -8.94 -3.71 -6.86
C PRO A 239 -9.33 -2.41 -7.57
N PHE A 240 -9.61 -1.35 -6.83
CA PHE A 240 -9.97 -0.04 -7.41
C PHE A 240 -8.79 0.61 -8.12
N TRP A 241 -7.60 0.52 -7.57
CA TRP A 241 -6.43 1.17 -8.15
C TRP A 241 -5.89 0.44 -9.36
N GLN A 242 -5.97 -0.89 -9.40
CA GLN A 242 -5.23 -1.74 -10.33
C GLN A 242 -6.11 -2.53 -11.30
N THR A 243 -7.44 -2.48 -11.19
CA THR A 243 -8.34 -3.26 -12.05
C THR A 243 -9.49 -2.43 -12.59
N ALA A 244 -10.28 -3.03 -13.49
CA ALA A 244 -11.47 -2.41 -14.06
C ALA A 244 -12.54 -2.01 -13.03
N VAL A 245 -12.47 -2.45 -11.77
CA VAL A 245 -13.29 -1.94 -10.66
C VAL A 245 -13.10 -0.44 -10.48
N GLY A 246 -11.89 0.07 -10.67
CA GLY A 246 -11.58 1.49 -10.59
C GLY A 246 -11.80 2.28 -11.89
N GLY A 247 -12.25 1.60 -12.93
CA GLY A 247 -12.53 2.17 -14.23
C GLY A 247 -11.63 1.64 -15.35
N THR A 248 -12.03 1.96 -16.58
CA THR A 248 -11.28 1.69 -17.81
C THR A 248 -11.33 2.95 -18.69
N ALA A 249 -10.19 3.34 -19.23
CA ALA A 249 -10.07 4.48 -20.15
C ALA A 249 -9.16 4.13 -21.32
N ILE A 250 -9.35 4.82 -22.46
CA ILE A 250 -8.45 4.74 -23.62
C ILE A 250 -7.60 6.01 -23.60
N ILE A 251 -6.29 5.86 -23.45
CA ILE A 251 -5.33 6.96 -23.36
C ILE A 251 -4.28 6.73 -24.44
N ASP A 252 -4.12 7.70 -25.34
CA ASP A 252 -3.20 7.62 -26.49
C ASP A 252 -3.37 6.33 -27.31
N GLY A 253 -4.62 5.84 -27.45
CA GLY A 253 -4.96 4.62 -28.18
C GLY A 253 -4.75 3.31 -27.40
N VAL A 254 -4.28 3.37 -26.13
CA VAL A 254 -4.08 2.20 -25.28
C VAL A 254 -5.19 2.11 -24.24
N THR A 255 -5.78 0.93 -24.09
CA THR A 255 -6.74 0.67 -23.01
C THR A 255 -6.02 0.45 -21.68
N VAL A 256 -6.36 1.29 -20.71
CA VAL A 256 -5.81 1.29 -19.37
C VAL A 256 -6.91 1.00 -18.36
N THR A 257 -6.67 0.10 -17.41
CA THR A 257 -7.60 -0.28 -16.36
C THR A 257 -7.05 0.05 -14.98
N GLY A 258 -7.93 0.48 -14.07
CA GLY A 258 -7.57 0.84 -12.70
C GLY A 258 -7.32 2.32 -12.50
N ALA A 259 -7.89 2.85 -11.44
CA ALA A 259 -7.88 4.29 -11.14
C ALA A 259 -6.47 4.90 -11.13
N GLN A 260 -5.52 4.24 -10.49
CA GLN A 260 -4.15 4.72 -10.39
C GLN A 260 -3.40 4.58 -11.73
N ASN A 261 -3.60 3.47 -12.44
CA ASN A 261 -2.99 3.26 -13.74
C ASN A 261 -3.50 4.27 -14.79
N ILE A 262 -4.82 4.55 -14.78
CA ILE A 262 -5.42 5.58 -15.63
C ILE A 262 -4.78 6.94 -15.33
N PHE A 263 -4.69 7.31 -14.05
CA PHE A 263 -4.08 8.57 -13.64
C PHE A 263 -2.63 8.70 -14.14
N PHE A 264 -1.80 7.67 -13.99
CA PHE A 264 -0.39 7.73 -14.43
C PHE A 264 -0.25 7.69 -15.95
N ALA A 265 -1.13 6.99 -16.65
CA ALA A 265 -1.16 7.05 -18.10
C ALA A 265 -1.56 8.46 -18.60
N GLU A 266 -2.56 9.09 -17.99
CA GLU A 266 -2.95 10.47 -18.25
C GLU A 266 -1.85 11.47 -17.90
N LEU A 267 -1.10 11.24 -16.82
CA LEU A 267 0.04 12.07 -16.41
C LEU A 267 1.17 12.00 -17.45
N ALA A 268 1.46 10.82 -17.97
CA ALA A 268 2.47 10.60 -19.00
C ALA A 268 2.02 11.10 -20.40
N SER A 269 0.71 11.20 -20.65
CA SER A 269 0.15 11.60 -21.93
C SER A 269 0.31 13.09 -22.19
N LYS A 270 0.77 13.41 -23.39
CA LYS A 270 0.85 14.81 -23.87
C LYS A 270 -0.50 15.35 -24.36
N SER A 271 -1.46 14.47 -24.66
CA SER A 271 -2.79 14.85 -25.16
C SER A 271 -3.79 15.13 -24.03
N THR A 272 -3.55 14.68 -22.82
CA THR A 272 -4.44 14.85 -21.66
C THR A 272 -4.43 16.28 -21.14
N THR A 273 -5.58 16.96 -21.26
CA THR A 273 -5.79 18.34 -20.79
C THR A 273 -6.39 18.44 -19.39
N VAL A 274 -7.19 17.45 -18.97
CA VAL A 274 -7.81 17.35 -17.64
C VAL A 274 -7.74 15.89 -17.19
N PHE A 275 -7.44 15.66 -15.93
CA PHE A 275 -7.41 14.31 -15.38
C PHE A 275 -8.81 13.76 -15.13
N SER A 276 -9.01 12.48 -15.38
CA SER A 276 -10.29 11.78 -15.22
C SER A 276 -10.69 11.71 -13.74
N VAL A 277 -11.73 12.47 -13.38
CA VAL A 277 -12.28 12.46 -12.03
C VAL A 277 -12.89 11.10 -11.68
N SER A 278 -13.40 10.36 -12.66
CA SER A 278 -13.88 8.98 -12.48
C SER A 278 -12.81 8.04 -11.95
N ALA A 279 -11.54 8.30 -12.23
CA ALA A 279 -10.39 7.57 -11.69
C ALA A 279 -9.90 8.21 -10.39
N THR A 280 -9.62 9.51 -10.38
CA THR A 280 -9.00 10.19 -9.23
C THR A 280 -9.91 10.27 -8.00
N ARG A 281 -11.24 10.07 -8.13
CA ARG A 281 -12.18 10.02 -7.00
C ARG A 281 -11.84 8.97 -5.93
N PHE A 282 -11.08 7.93 -6.29
CA PHE A 282 -10.58 6.91 -5.36
C PHE A 282 -9.25 7.28 -4.70
N MET A 283 -8.74 8.47 -4.98
CA MET A 283 -7.44 8.98 -4.50
C MET A 283 -7.56 10.36 -3.88
N ALA A 284 -8.15 11.33 -4.59
CA ALA A 284 -8.18 12.74 -4.22
C ALA A 284 -8.78 13.02 -2.82
N GLY A 285 -9.72 12.19 -2.38
CA GLY A 285 -10.35 12.32 -1.07
C GLY A 285 -9.41 12.14 0.13
N LYS A 286 -8.22 11.56 -0.06
CA LYS A 286 -7.23 11.37 1.00
C LYS A 286 -6.61 12.69 1.48
N PHE A 287 -6.36 13.61 0.57
CA PHE A 287 -5.61 14.84 0.88
C PHE A 287 -6.23 15.70 1.98
N PRO A 288 -7.54 16.07 1.94
CA PRO A 288 -8.08 16.99 2.94
C PRO A 288 -8.01 16.45 4.36
N PHE A 289 -8.36 15.18 4.60
CA PHE A 289 -8.35 14.67 5.96
C PHE A 289 -6.96 14.24 6.44
N MET A 290 -6.08 13.75 5.54
CA MET A 290 -4.73 13.33 5.94
C MET A 290 -3.80 14.51 6.20
N MET A 291 -3.81 15.51 5.31
CA MET A 291 -2.93 16.67 5.42
C MET A 291 -3.44 17.71 6.42
N PHE A 292 -4.74 17.85 6.60
CA PHE A 292 -5.33 18.91 7.40
C PHE A 292 -6.15 18.37 8.58
N GLY A 293 -7.06 17.45 8.33
CA GLY A 293 -7.94 16.90 9.36
C GLY A 293 -7.17 16.24 10.50
N LEU A 294 -6.29 15.29 10.18
CA LEU A 294 -5.51 14.59 11.20
C LEU A 294 -4.54 15.50 11.98
N PRO A 295 -3.82 16.46 11.39
CA PRO A 295 -3.10 17.48 12.14
C PRO A 295 -4.01 18.31 13.07
N GLY A 296 -5.26 18.61 12.65
CA GLY A 296 -6.26 19.24 13.52
C GLY A 296 -6.63 18.36 14.73
N ALA A 297 -6.80 17.05 14.50
CA ALA A 297 -6.99 16.08 15.58
C ALA A 297 -5.78 16.00 16.53
N ALA A 298 -4.57 16.01 15.99
CA ALA A 298 -3.33 16.01 16.79
C ALA A 298 -3.24 17.27 17.68
N LEU A 299 -3.58 18.44 17.15
CA LEU A 299 -3.64 19.69 17.92
C LEU A 299 -4.67 19.60 19.04
N ALA A 300 -5.85 19.03 18.78
CA ALA A 300 -6.87 18.82 19.81
C ALA A 300 -6.38 17.89 20.92
N MET A 301 -5.77 16.76 20.57
CA MET A 301 -5.19 15.82 21.55
C MET A 301 -4.09 16.49 22.39
N TYR A 302 -3.19 17.24 21.74
CA TYR A 302 -2.13 18.00 22.43
C TYR A 302 -2.69 19.00 23.43
N GLN A 303 -3.72 19.78 23.05
CA GLN A 303 -4.31 20.76 23.95
C GLN A 303 -5.03 20.14 25.15
N CYS A 304 -5.59 18.94 24.96
CA CYS A 304 -6.26 18.18 26.02
C CYS A 304 -5.29 17.40 26.92
N ALA A 305 -4.00 17.32 26.59
CA ALA A 305 -2.99 16.64 27.41
C ALA A 305 -2.77 17.32 28.77
N LYS A 306 -2.48 16.51 29.82
CA LYS A 306 -2.14 17.01 31.15
C LYS A 306 -0.86 17.87 31.09
N PRO A 307 -0.76 18.97 31.86
CA PRO A 307 0.39 19.89 31.79
C PRO A 307 1.73 19.19 31.89
N GLU A 308 1.86 18.21 32.80
CA GLU A 308 3.09 17.47 33.09
C GLU A 308 3.54 16.62 31.90
N LYS A 309 2.61 16.09 31.14
CA LYS A 309 2.85 15.20 29.97
C LYS A 309 2.80 15.92 28.64
N LYS A 310 2.44 17.20 28.63
CA LYS A 310 2.19 17.98 27.43
C LYS A 310 3.39 18.06 26.49
N LYS A 311 4.61 18.16 27.05
CA LYS A 311 5.85 18.22 26.26
C LYS A 311 6.13 16.90 25.51
N ALA A 312 5.99 15.77 26.20
CA ALA A 312 6.21 14.45 25.60
C ALA A 312 5.12 14.11 24.57
N ALA A 313 3.85 14.32 24.92
CA ALA A 313 2.72 14.14 24.00
C ALA A 313 2.83 15.04 22.77
N GLY A 314 3.28 16.30 22.96
CA GLY A 314 3.48 17.25 21.88
C GLY A 314 4.52 16.80 20.86
N GLY A 315 5.65 16.28 21.31
CA GLY A 315 6.67 15.73 20.42
C GLY A 315 6.17 14.56 19.59
N LEU A 316 5.47 13.60 20.23
CA LEU A 316 4.86 12.45 19.55
C LEU A 316 3.83 12.88 18.51
N LEU A 317 2.87 13.72 18.93
CA LEU A 317 1.75 14.14 18.07
C LEU A 317 2.22 15.03 16.91
N LEU A 318 3.21 15.92 17.15
CA LEU A 318 3.79 16.74 16.09
C LEU A 318 4.52 15.89 15.05
N SER A 319 5.35 14.93 15.48
CA SER A 319 6.05 14.02 14.57
C SER A 319 5.07 13.22 13.73
N ALA A 320 4.02 12.65 14.34
CA ALA A 320 3.01 11.87 13.65
C ALA A 320 2.16 12.74 12.69
N ALA A 321 1.81 13.96 13.11
CA ALA A 321 1.07 14.92 12.28
C ALA A 321 1.91 15.38 11.08
N LEU A 322 3.21 15.64 11.27
CA LEU A 322 4.12 16.03 10.19
C LEU A 322 4.30 14.90 9.19
N THR A 323 4.41 13.66 9.66
CA THR A 323 4.46 12.46 8.81
C THR A 323 3.20 12.34 7.97
N ALA A 324 2.01 12.46 8.59
CA ALA A 324 0.73 12.43 7.87
C ALA A 324 0.63 13.56 6.83
N PHE A 325 1.03 14.78 7.19
CA PHE A 325 0.99 15.94 6.31
C PHE A 325 1.94 15.81 5.11
N LEU A 326 3.19 15.41 5.33
CA LEU A 326 4.20 15.35 4.27
C LEU A 326 4.03 14.13 3.36
N THR A 327 3.81 12.96 3.94
CA THR A 327 3.85 11.68 3.21
C THR A 327 2.49 11.00 3.09
N GLY A 328 1.47 11.44 3.86
CA GLY A 328 0.19 10.76 3.93
C GLY A 328 0.20 9.44 4.73
N ILE A 329 1.28 9.12 5.45
CA ILE A 329 1.33 7.97 6.35
C ILE A 329 0.63 8.34 7.66
N THR A 330 -0.56 7.80 7.88
CA THR A 330 -1.47 8.24 8.95
C THR A 330 -1.48 7.33 10.18
N GLU A 331 -1.02 6.08 10.02
CA GLU A 331 -1.06 5.05 11.05
C GLU A 331 -0.42 5.48 12.38
N PRO A 332 0.72 6.19 12.42
CA PRO A 332 1.31 6.64 13.67
C PRO A 332 0.39 7.56 14.48
N LEU A 333 -0.42 8.37 13.79
CA LEU A 333 -1.38 9.26 14.42
C LEU A 333 -2.70 8.57 14.73
N GLU A 334 -3.25 7.81 13.80
CA GLU A 334 -4.51 7.07 13.98
C GLU A 334 -4.43 6.08 15.14
N PHE A 335 -3.32 5.37 15.28
CA PHE A 335 -3.13 4.42 16.39
C PHE A 335 -3.09 5.08 17.77
N THR A 336 -2.90 6.40 17.86
CA THR A 336 -2.97 7.10 19.12
C THR A 336 -4.39 7.19 19.69
N PHE A 337 -5.42 7.05 18.84
CA PHE A 337 -6.82 7.16 19.28
C PHE A 337 -7.71 5.97 18.91
N ILE A 338 -7.35 5.13 17.92
CA ILE A 338 -8.16 3.96 17.53
C ILE A 338 -8.52 3.07 18.72
N PHE A 339 -7.53 2.75 19.57
CA PHE A 339 -7.72 1.76 20.64
C PHE A 339 -8.29 2.35 21.94
N VAL A 340 -8.14 3.65 22.13
CA VAL A 340 -8.59 4.33 23.36
C VAL A 340 -9.93 5.03 23.20
N ALA A 341 -10.35 5.30 21.95
CA ALA A 341 -11.54 6.06 21.64
C ALA A 341 -12.19 5.58 20.31
N LEU A 342 -12.70 4.34 20.29
CA LEU A 342 -13.33 3.76 19.10
C LEU A 342 -14.45 4.64 18.49
N PRO A 343 -15.31 5.36 19.27
CA PRO A 343 -16.28 6.29 18.69
C PRO A 343 -15.62 7.47 17.96
N MET A 344 -14.47 7.97 18.44
CA MET A 344 -13.70 8.99 17.73
C MET A 344 -13.20 8.47 16.38
N TYR A 345 -12.76 7.21 16.37
CA TYR A 345 -12.34 6.57 15.12
C TYR A 345 -13.50 6.39 14.14
N ALA A 346 -14.67 6.01 14.62
CA ALA A 346 -15.86 5.92 13.78
C ALA A 346 -16.21 7.27 13.13
N VAL A 347 -16.14 8.37 13.90
CA VAL A 347 -16.31 9.73 13.37
C VAL A 347 -15.23 10.04 12.31
N HIS A 348 -13.98 9.68 12.55
CA HIS A 348 -12.89 9.83 11.57
C HIS A 348 -13.19 9.08 10.26
N CYS A 349 -13.69 7.83 10.32
CA CYS A 349 -14.07 7.07 9.12
C CYS A 349 -15.19 7.78 8.33
N VAL A 350 -16.20 8.31 9.01
CA VAL A 350 -17.29 9.07 8.37
C VAL A 350 -16.75 10.34 7.70
N LEU A 351 -15.91 11.10 8.40
CA LEU A 351 -15.29 12.32 7.85
C LEU A 351 -14.39 12.00 6.66
N ALA A 352 -13.66 10.90 6.69
CA ALA A 352 -12.87 10.44 5.55
C ALA A 352 -13.77 10.12 4.34
N GLY A 353 -14.84 9.36 4.54
CA GLY A 353 -15.84 9.10 3.49
C GLY A 353 -16.40 10.39 2.88
N LEU A 354 -16.77 11.37 3.73
CA LEU A 354 -17.22 12.69 3.28
C LEU A 354 -16.14 13.44 2.49
N SER A 355 -14.87 13.33 2.88
CA SER A 355 -13.75 13.93 2.14
C SER A 355 -13.67 13.37 0.71
N PHE A 356 -13.74 12.05 0.55
CA PHE A 356 -13.75 11.42 -0.77
C PHE A 356 -14.95 11.89 -1.62
N MET A 357 -16.15 11.92 -1.03
CA MET A 357 -17.35 12.40 -1.71
C MET A 357 -17.23 13.88 -2.12
N LEU A 358 -16.74 14.74 -1.24
CA LEU A 358 -16.57 16.17 -1.52
C LEU A 358 -15.57 16.42 -2.65
N MET A 359 -14.42 15.73 -2.65
CA MET A 359 -13.44 15.86 -3.73
C MET A 359 -14.02 15.40 -5.07
N HIS A 360 -14.85 14.35 -5.07
CA HIS A 360 -15.57 13.91 -6.26
C HIS A 360 -16.58 14.96 -6.74
N ILE A 361 -17.39 15.53 -5.84
CA ILE A 361 -18.37 16.59 -6.18
C ILE A 361 -17.69 17.84 -6.75
N LEU A 362 -16.53 18.20 -6.19
CA LEU A 362 -15.74 19.37 -6.62
C LEU A 362 -14.85 19.07 -7.85
N ASN A 363 -14.99 17.91 -8.45
CA ASN A 363 -14.23 17.46 -9.63
C ASN A 363 -12.72 17.58 -9.47
N VAL A 364 -12.19 17.18 -8.30
CA VAL A 364 -10.76 17.22 -8.03
C VAL A 364 -10.05 16.07 -8.72
N GLY A 365 -9.19 16.40 -9.67
CA GLY A 365 -8.39 15.46 -10.47
C GLY A 365 -6.99 15.19 -9.93
N VAL A 366 -6.76 15.28 -8.62
CA VAL A 366 -5.44 15.01 -8.03
C VAL A 366 -5.28 13.53 -7.77
N GLY A 367 -4.28 12.93 -8.41
CA GLY A 367 -3.87 11.55 -8.14
C GLY A 367 -2.81 11.45 -7.06
N MET A 368 -2.31 10.24 -6.83
CA MET A 368 -1.24 9.99 -5.86
C MET A 368 -0.50 8.70 -6.18
N THR A 369 0.71 8.56 -5.64
CA THR A 369 1.53 7.35 -5.74
C THR A 369 1.18 6.33 -4.66
N PHE A 370 1.30 6.74 -3.41
CA PHE A 370 1.13 5.87 -2.26
C PHE A 370 0.05 6.38 -1.30
N SER A 371 0.09 7.68 -0.95
CA SER A 371 -0.85 8.26 0.01
C SER A 371 -1.01 9.77 -0.19
N GLY A 372 -2.10 10.34 0.35
CA GLY A 372 -2.50 11.74 0.17
C GLY A 372 -1.70 12.73 1.01
N GLY A 373 -0.40 12.89 0.76
CA GLY A 373 0.48 13.86 1.44
C GLY A 373 0.87 15.05 0.56
N LEU A 374 1.59 16.00 1.17
CA LEU A 374 2.03 17.23 0.51
C LEU A 374 2.91 16.95 -0.73
N ILE A 375 3.75 15.92 -0.65
CA ILE A 375 4.63 15.53 -1.77
C ILE A 375 3.79 15.21 -3.00
N ASP A 376 2.78 14.34 -2.85
CA ASP A 376 1.91 13.95 -3.96
C ASP A 376 1.00 15.11 -4.40
N LEU A 377 0.51 15.95 -3.46
CA LEU A 377 -0.26 17.14 -3.83
C LEU A 377 0.55 18.12 -4.68
N VAL A 378 1.81 18.35 -4.33
CA VAL A 378 2.67 19.24 -5.11
C VAL A 378 2.92 18.65 -6.50
N LEU A 379 3.32 17.39 -6.61
CA LEU A 379 3.67 16.74 -7.88
C LEU A 379 2.47 16.57 -8.81
N PHE A 380 1.35 16.12 -8.27
CA PHE A 380 0.19 15.69 -9.06
C PHE A 380 -1.01 16.64 -9.01
N GLY A 381 -0.94 17.66 -8.18
CA GLY A 381 -1.93 18.73 -8.10
C GLY A 381 -1.36 20.06 -8.56
N VAL A 382 -0.46 20.65 -7.76
CA VAL A 382 0.03 22.02 -7.95
C VAL A 382 0.82 22.13 -9.25
N MET A 383 1.79 21.25 -9.48
CA MET A 383 2.63 21.29 -10.68
C MET A 383 1.88 21.00 -11.97
N GLN A 384 0.75 20.28 -11.90
CA GLN A 384 -0.10 20.02 -13.05
C GLN A 384 -1.04 21.20 -13.38
N GLY A 385 -1.11 22.18 -12.50
CA GLY A 385 -1.97 23.37 -12.65
C GLY A 385 -3.42 23.13 -12.21
N ASN A 386 -4.06 24.20 -11.75
CA ASN A 386 -5.43 24.12 -11.23
C ASN A 386 -6.47 23.82 -12.32
N ALA A 387 -6.25 24.25 -13.55
CA ALA A 387 -7.15 23.96 -14.69
C ALA A 387 -7.24 22.45 -14.96
N LYS A 388 -6.15 21.70 -14.75
CA LYS A 388 -6.08 20.27 -14.99
C LYS A 388 -6.56 19.44 -13.80
N THR A 389 -6.40 19.94 -12.57
CA THR A 389 -6.53 19.14 -11.35
C THR A 389 -7.55 19.65 -10.34
N HIS A 390 -7.95 20.92 -10.42
CA HIS A 390 -8.76 21.61 -9.41
C HIS A 390 -8.19 21.49 -7.97
N TRP A 391 -6.87 21.42 -7.83
CA TRP A 391 -6.17 21.17 -6.55
C TRP A 391 -6.46 22.22 -5.46
N VAL A 392 -6.82 23.45 -5.84
CA VAL A 392 -7.15 24.52 -4.86
C VAL A 392 -8.26 24.07 -3.91
N TRP A 393 -9.23 23.29 -4.37
CA TRP A 393 -10.28 22.74 -3.52
C TRP A 393 -9.77 21.80 -2.43
N VAL A 394 -8.65 21.11 -2.66
CA VAL A 394 -7.99 20.29 -1.62
C VAL A 394 -7.60 21.17 -0.43
N VAL A 395 -7.03 22.35 -0.69
CA VAL A 395 -6.60 23.29 0.36
C VAL A 395 -7.80 23.92 1.06
N VAL A 396 -8.79 24.38 0.29
CA VAL A 396 -10.01 25.02 0.85
C VAL A 396 -10.76 24.06 1.76
N VAL A 397 -11.07 22.86 1.26
CA VAL A 397 -11.75 21.82 2.05
C VAL A 397 -10.84 21.34 3.18
N GLY A 398 -9.54 21.24 2.95
CA GLY A 398 -8.54 20.89 3.97
C GLY A 398 -8.57 21.87 5.15
N ALA A 399 -8.60 23.17 4.92
CA ALA A 399 -8.69 24.16 5.98
C ALA A 399 -9.97 23.98 6.82
N VAL A 400 -11.10 23.72 6.17
CA VAL A 400 -12.36 23.40 6.87
C VAL A 400 -12.22 22.11 7.68
N TYR A 401 -11.59 21.08 7.13
CA TYR A 401 -11.34 19.80 7.82
C TYR A 401 -10.43 19.96 9.04
N PHE A 402 -9.40 20.79 8.96
CA PHE A 402 -8.54 21.09 10.12
C PHE A 402 -9.36 21.61 11.29
N VAL A 403 -10.20 22.61 11.05
CA VAL A 403 -11.07 23.21 12.09
C VAL A 403 -12.11 22.21 12.58
N LEU A 404 -12.74 21.47 11.67
CA LEU A 404 -13.77 20.49 11.99
C LEU A 404 -13.22 19.36 12.88
N TYR A 405 -12.08 18.77 12.50
CA TYR A 405 -11.41 17.74 13.30
C TYR A 405 -10.98 18.26 14.66
N TYR A 406 -10.39 19.48 14.70
CA TYR A 406 -9.99 20.10 15.94
C TYR A 406 -11.16 20.26 16.92
N ILE A 407 -12.29 20.81 16.46
CA ILE A 407 -13.47 21.04 17.29
C ILE A 407 -14.08 19.71 17.76
N ILE A 408 -14.32 18.77 16.84
CA ILE A 408 -14.95 17.49 17.15
C ILE A 408 -14.08 16.67 18.11
N PHE A 409 -12.78 16.55 17.83
CA PHE A 409 -11.87 15.75 18.66
C PHE A 409 -11.73 16.38 20.05
N ARG A 410 -11.54 17.69 20.14
CA ARG A 410 -11.46 18.40 21.43
C ARG A 410 -12.73 18.20 22.24
N PHE A 411 -13.91 18.36 21.63
CA PHE A 411 -15.19 18.14 22.29
C PHE A 411 -15.34 16.69 22.79
N MET A 412 -15.06 15.71 21.94
CA MET A 412 -15.18 14.31 22.32
C MET A 412 -14.21 13.89 23.42
N ILE A 413 -12.95 14.34 23.34
CA ILE A 413 -11.93 14.04 24.37
C ILE A 413 -12.36 14.64 25.71
N SER A 414 -12.81 15.88 25.71
CA SER A 414 -13.21 16.59 26.95
C SER A 414 -14.48 16.04 27.54
N LYS A 415 -15.49 15.71 26.70
CA LYS A 415 -16.81 15.25 27.18
C LYS A 415 -16.79 13.81 27.66
N PHE A 416 -16.05 12.92 26.99
CA PHE A 416 -16.04 11.48 27.29
C PHE A 416 -14.76 11.02 28.02
N ASP A 417 -13.90 11.96 28.39
CA ASP A 417 -12.62 11.72 29.08
C ASP A 417 -11.76 10.63 28.42
N TYR A 418 -11.68 10.63 27.09
CA TYR A 418 -10.84 9.67 26.39
C TYR A 418 -9.37 9.83 26.75
N LYS A 419 -8.70 8.70 27.02
CA LYS A 419 -7.29 8.64 27.43
C LYS A 419 -6.34 8.71 26.24
N THR A 420 -6.44 9.79 25.47
CA THR A 420 -5.53 10.10 24.36
C THR A 420 -4.11 10.41 24.88
N PRO A 421 -3.08 10.48 24.02
CA PRO A 421 -1.70 10.71 24.45
C PRO A 421 -1.56 11.90 25.42
N GLY A 422 -0.92 11.67 26.56
CA GLY A 422 -0.75 12.65 27.63
C GLY A 422 -1.95 12.80 28.57
N ARG A 423 -3.04 12.04 28.41
CA ARG A 423 -4.18 11.98 29.35
C ARG A 423 -4.26 10.67 30.15
N ASP A 424 -3.46 9.67 29.78
CA ASP A 424 -3.33 8.42 30.52
C ASP A 424 -2.69 8.62 31.90
N ASP A 425 -2.95 7.69 32.82
CA ASP A 425 -2.37 7.72 34.17
C ASP A 425 -1.05 6.92 34.24
N ALA A 426 -0.63 6.28 33.15
CA ALA A 426 0.63 5.53 33.08
C ALA A 426 1.85 6.47 33.20
N GLU A 427 2.80 6.10 34.04
CA GLU A 427 4.09 6.78 34.12
C GLU A 427 4.88 6.52 32.83
N GLU A 428 5.17 7.58 32.08
CA GLU A 428 5.97 7.64 30.85
C GLU A 428 5.40 7.00 29.58
N VAL A 429 4.90 7.83 28.67
CA VAL A 429 4.89 7.52 27.24
C VAL A 429 6.28 7.81 26.67
N LYS A 430 7.19 6.85 26.76
CA LYS A 430 8.52 6.95 26.18
C LYS A 430 8.54 6.16 24.88
N LEU A 431 8.62 6.86 23.74
CA LEU A 431 9.08 6.24 22.51
C LEU A 431 10.57 5.93 22.67
N TYR A 432 10.87 4.66 22.85
CA TYR A 432 12.27 4.20 22.88
C TYR A 432 12.87 4.42 21.50
N THR A 433 13.80 5.36 21.40
CA THR A 433 14.61 5.52 20.17
C THR A 433 15.66 4.40 20.14
N ARG A 434 16.22 4.15 18.95
CA ARG A 434 17.34 3.19 18.79
C ARG A 434 18.54 3.58 19.66
N ALA A 435 18.69 4.88 19.98
CA ALA A 435 19.69 5.39 20.90
C ALA A 435 19.40 4.99 22.38
N ASP A 436 18.13 5.00 22.79
CA ASP A 436 17.73 4.57 24.15
C ASP A 436 17.94 3.08 24.36
N VAL A 437 17.66 2.27 23.32
CA VAL A 437 17.93 0.83 23.35
C VAL A 437 19.43 0.56 23.41
N ASN A 438 20.24 1.26 22.60
CA ASN A 438 21.69 1.13 22.61
C ASN A 438 22.32 1.63 23.93
N ALA A 439 21.78 2.71 24.53
CA ALA A 439 22.24 3.20 25.82
C ALA A 439 21.91 2.25 26.97
N ARG A 440 20.76 1.57 26.95
CA ARG A 440 20.42 0.50 27.91
C ARG A 440 21.33 -0.72 27.73
N SER A 441 21.59 -1.13 26.51
CA SER A 441 22.52 -2.22 26.21
C SER A 441 23.96 -1.89 26.65
N ALA A 442 24.40 -0.63 26.52
CA ALA A 442 25.70 -0.17 27.00
C ALA A 442 25.76 -0.05 28.53
N ALA A 443 24.66 0.31 29.20
CA ALA A 443 24.59 0.43 30.66
C ALA A 443 24.51 -0.94 31.36
N SER A 444 24.02 -2.00 30.68
CA SER A 444 23.96 -3.37 31.23
C SER A 444 25.26 -4.16 31.06
N GLY A 445 26.33 -3.59 30.46
CA GLY A 445 27.68 -4.17 30.49
C GLY A 445 27.83 -5.53 29.82
N SER A 446 26.90 -5.94 28.97
CA SER A 446 26.88 -7.27 28.36
C SER A 446 27.28 -7.18 26.88
N THR A 447 28.51 -7.52 26.62
CA THR A 447 29.01 -7.98 25.31
C THR A 447 28.63 -9.47 25.15
N ALA A 448 27.35 -9.79 25.11
CA ALA A 448 26.90 -11.14 24.82
C ALA A 448 26.64 -11.33 23.31
N PRO A 449 26.98 -12.51 22.74
CA PRO A 449 26.65 -12.84 21.37
C PRO A 449 25.14 -12.79 21.14
N ALA A 450 24.72 -12.58 19.89
CA ALA A 450 23.31 -12.39 19.44
C ALA A 450 22.35 -13.58 19.78
N GLY A 451 22.27 -14.01 21.03
CA GLY A 451 21.46 -15.11 21.52
C GLY A 451 20.95 -14.96 22.97
N ASP A 452 21.54 -14.05 23.78
CA ASP A 452 21.23 -13.93 25.19
C ASP A 452 20.73 -12.55 25.61
N ASP A 453 19.71 -12.03 24.94
CA ASP A 453 18.99 -10.84 25.42
C ASP A 453 18.05 -11.25 26.57
N PRO A 454 18.26 -10.76 27.81
CA PRO A 454 17.45 -11.13 28.97
C PRO A 454 15.97 -10.74 28.81
N VAL A 455 15.65 -9.68 28.02
CA VAL A 455 14.26 -9.29 27.75
C VAL A 455 13.59 -10.28 26.82
N SER A 456 14.28 -10.72 25.77
CA SER A 456 13.77 -11.76 24.87
C SER A 456 13.58 -13.08 25.58
N ALA A 457 14.48 -13.45 26.52
CA ALA A 457 14.37 -14.66 27.34
C ALA A 457 13.12 -14.60 28.24
N LEU A 458 12.86 -13.46 28.90
CA LEU A 458 11.68 -13.25 29.75
C LEU A 458 10.38 -13.29 28.91
N ILE A 459 10.38 -12.73 27.72
CA ILE A 459 9.22 -12.80 26.80
C ILE A 459 8.94 -14.26 26.42
N VAL A 460 9.96 -15.02 26.06
CA VAL A 460 9.82 -16.44 25.70
C VAL A 460 9.36 -17.26 26.91
N GLU A 461 9.87 -17.01 28.11
CA GLU A 461 9.42 -17.63 29.34
C GLU A 461 7.96 -17.29 29.65
N GLY A 462 7.58 -16.01 29.57
CA GLY A 462 6.21 -15.55 29.78
C GLY A 462 5.19 -16.11 28.75
N LEU A 463 5.65 -16.50 27.57
CA LEU A 463 4.83 -17.17 26.56
C LEU A 463 4.75 -18.69 26.72
N GLY A 464 5.31 -19.24 27.82
CA GLY A 464 5.30 -20.67 28.11
C GLY A 464 6.48 -21.45 27.51
N GLY A 465 7.57 -20.75 27.20
CA GLY A 465 8.80 -21.31 26.63
C GLY A 465 8.81 -21.44 25.11
N ALA A 466 9.99 -21.63 24.55
CA ALA A 466 10.17 -21.70 23.06
C ALA A 466 9.40 -22.85 22.42
N ALA A 467 9.18 -23.96 23.14
CA ALA A 467 8.42 -25.11 22.65
C ALA A 467 6.92 -24.80 22.46
N ASN A 468 6.39 -23.83 23.22
CA ASN A 468 4.99 -23.37 23.11
C ASN A 468 4.77 -22.39 21.96
N LEU A 469 5.81 -21.79 21.40
CA LEU A 469 5.72 -20.88 20.27
C LEU A 469 5.53 -21.67 18.96
N SER A 470 4.51 -21.34 18.20
CA SER A 470 4.26 -21.90 16.87
C SER A 470 4.58 -20.92 15.76
N ASP A 471 4.43 -19.62 16.01
CA ASP A 471 4.73 -18.55 15.05
C ASP A 471 5.07 -17.26 15.80
N VAL A 472 6.08 -16.54 15.31
CA VAL A 472 6.50 -15.24 15.86
C VAL A 472 6.61 -14.28 14.69
N ASP A 473 5.84 -13.20 14.74
CA ASP A 473 5.81 -12.16 13.71
C ASP A 473 5.86 -10.78 14.36
N CYS A 474 6.55 -9.85 13.76
CA CYS A 474 6.61 -8.48 14.27
C CYS A 474 6.17 -7.47 13.20
N CYS A 475 5.41 -6.48 13.61
CA CYS A 475 5.22 -5.27 12.84
C CYS A 475 5.98 -4.11 13.52
N ALA A 476 5.98 -2.93 12.91
CA ALA A 476 6.73 -1.78 13.42
C ALA A 476 6.45 -1.42 14.90
N THR A 477 5.28 -1.82 15.42
CA THR A 477 4.82 -1.44 16.77
C THR A 477 4.45 -2.62 17.67
N ARG A 478 4.44 -3.88 17.17
CA ARG A 478 3.94 -5.04 17.94
C ARG A 478 4.66 -6.34 17.59
N LEU A 479 5.01 -7.08 18.61
CA LEU A 479 5.36 -8.50 18.51
C LEU A 479 4.06 -9.32 18.60
N ARG A 480 3.86 -10.22 17.65
CA ARG A 480 2.72 -11.15 17.61
C ARG A 480 3.25 -12.56 17.73
N CYS A 481 2.87 -13.26 18.79
CA CYS A 481 3.25 -14.64 19.01
C CYS A 481 2.00 -15.51 18.95
N THR A 482 2.07 -16.60 18.19
CA THR A 482 1.05 -17.65 18.22
C THR A 482 1.58 -18.78 19.08
N VAL A 483 0.86 -19.08 20.16
CA VAL A 483 1.20 -20.16 21.09
C VAL A 483 0.38 -21.41 20.79
N LYS A 484 0.94 -22.58 21.09
CA LYS A 484 0.26 -23.88 20.94
C LYS A 484 -0.78 -24.10 22.04
N ASP A 485 -0.42 -23.73 23.27
CA ASP A 485 -1.29 -23.83 24.44
C ASP A 485 -1.31 -22.48 25.17
N ALA A 486 -2.49 -21.85 25.21
CA ALA A 486 -2.69 -20.57 25.87
C ALA A 486 -2.67 -20.66 27.41
N ALA A 487 -2.87 -21.85 27.99
CA ALA A 487 -2.84 -22.04 29.43
C ALA A 487 -1.41 -21.93 30.01
N LEU A 488 -0.38 -22.09 29.19
CA LEU A 488 1.02 -21.94 29.57
C LEU A 488 1.51 -20.49 29.55
N VAL A 489 0.69 -19.53 29.09
CA VAL A 489 1.06 -18.10 28.98
C VAL A 489 0.94 -17.46 30.38
N ARG A 490 2.07 -16.96 30.89
CA ARG A 490 2.15 -16.25 32.16
C ARG A 490 2.08 -14.73 31.96
N GLN A 491 0.87 -14.19 32.12
CA GLN A 491 0.63 -12.76 31.94
C GLN A 491 1.31 -11.86 32.99
N ASP A 492 1.59 -12.40 34.18
CA ASP A 492 2.34 -11.75 35.24
C ASP A 492 3.76 -11.41 34.80
N VAL A 493 4.43 -12.35 34.11
CA VAL A 493 5.80 -12.18 33.60
C VAL A 493 5.81 -11.21 32.37
N LEU A 494 4.78 -11.25 31.57
CA LEU A 494 4.69 -10.37 30.36
C LEU A 494 4.32 -8.91 30.68
N LYS A 495 3.83 -8.62 31.88
CA LYS A 495 3.47 -7.27 32.35
C LYS A 495 4.52 -6.64 33.27
N ALA A 496 5.50 -7.42 33.74
CA ALA A 496 6.62 -6.95 34.52
C ALA A 496 7.69 -6.29 33.61
#